data_bf93bd6fabc4ea35507ff01678ba3004
#
_entry.id   bf93bd6fabc4ea35507ff01678ba3004
#
_cell.length_a   1.000
_cell.length_b   1.000
_cell.length_c   1.000
_cell.angle_alpha   90.00
_cell.angle_beta   90.00
_cell.angle_gamma   90.00
#
_symmetry.space_group_name_H-M   'P 1'
#
loop_
_entity.id
_entity.type
_entity.pdbx_description
1 polymer ?
#
loop_
_entity_poly.entity_id
_entity_poly.type
_entity_poly.pdbx_seq_one_letter_code
_entity_poly.pdbx_strand_id
1 'polypeptide(L)'
;MKISIITVCYNSAGTLADTLASVREQLYPHIEHIVVDGASSDGSVEIIRTKGQRVATFVSEPDQGIYDAMNKGLQLATGDVVGFLNSDDVFAHDDVVSTIAQTMLEPSIDACY
;
A
#
# COMPACT_ATOMS: atom_id res chain seq x y z
N MET A 1 17.01 0.49 -3.26
CA MET A 1 16.19 0.12 -2.08
C MET A 1 14.77 -0.13 -2.54
N LYS A 2 14.22 -1.24 -2.18
CA LYS A 2 12.82 -1.58 -2.47
C LYS A 2 11.95 -1.19 -1.28
N ILE A 3 10.83 -0.53 -1.55
CA ILE A 3 9.88 -0.07 -0.53
C ILE A 3 8.57 -0.81 -0.75
N SER A 4 8.12 -1.53 0.28
CA SER A 4 6.82 -2.20 0.29
C SER A 4 5.79 -1.25 0.90
N ILE A 5 4.75 -0.93 0.15
CA ILE A 5 3.62 -0.12 0.61
C ILE A 5 2.43 -1.06 0.80
N ILE A 6 1.91 -1.12 2.02
CA ILE A 6 0.80 -2.00 2.37
C ILE A 6 -0.46 -1.15 2.51
N THR A 7 -1.48 -1.47 1.72
CA THR A 7 -2.80 -0.87 1.83
C THR A 7 -3.76 -1.93 2.33
N VAL A 8 -4.37 -1.67 3.48
CA VAL A 8 -5.44 -2.53 4.01
C VAL A 8 -6.78 -1.88 3.70
N CYS A 9 -7.75 -2.67 3.26
CA CYS A 9 -9.06 -2.15 2.90
C CYS A 9 -10.19 -3.09 3.31
N TYR A 10 -11.32 -2.49 3.63
CA TYR A 10 -12.57 -3.19 3.85
C TYR A 10 -13.72 -2.23 3.50
N ASN A 11 -14.50 -2.58 2.47
CA ASN A 11 -15.63 -1.78 1.99
C ASN A 11 -15.24 -0.31 1.76
N SER A 12 -14.15 -0.11 1.00
CA SER A 12 -13.55 1.20 0.77
C SER A 12 -13.75 1.70 -0.67
N ALA A 13 -14.80 1.27 -1.35
CA ALA A 13 -15.01 1.57 -2.78
C ALA A 13 -15.01 3.07 -3.09
N GLY A 14 -15.47 3.91 -2.15
CA GLY A 14 -15.54 5.36 -2.35
C GLY A 14 -14.19 6.08 -2.38
N THR A 15 -13.14 5.49 -1.81
CA THR A 15 -11.84 6.16 -1.66
C THR A 15 -10.69 5.37 -2.30
N LEU A 16 -10.88 4.08 -2.53
CA LEU A 16 -9.81 3.16 -2.90
C LEU A 16 -9.16 3.52 -4.24
N ALA A 17 -9.93 3.97 -5.22
CA ALA A 17 -9.39 4.33 -6.52
C ALA A 17 -8.35 5.45 -6.41
N ASP A 18 -8.60 6.45 -5.58
CA ASP A 18 -7.67 7.56 -5.34
C ASP A 18 -6.39 7.07 -4.65
N THR A 19 -6.54 6.19 -3.67
CA THR A 19 -5.39 5.58 -2.98
C THR A 19 -4.51 4.81 -3.96
N LEU A 20 -5.11 3.95 -4.79
CA LEU A 20 -4.37 3.17 -5.78
C LEU A 20 -3.68 4.08 -6.81
N ALA A 21 -4.36 5.14 -7.26
CA ALA A 21 -3.80 6.10 -8.19
C ALA A 21 -2.60 6.83 -7.58
N SER A 22 -2.66 7.22 -6.31
CA SER A 22 -1.57 7.93 -5.65
C SER A 22 -0.29 7.09 -5.55
N VAL A 23 -0.41 5.78 -5.39
CA VAL A 23 0.75 4.87 -5.43
C VAL A 23 1.24 4.68 -6.86
N ARG A 24 0.32 4.47 -7.80
CA ARG A 24 0.66 4.28 -9.20
C ARG A 24 1.44 5.47 -9.77
N GLU A 25 1.12 6.69 -9.32
CA GLU A 25 1.71 7.92 -9.81
C GLU A 25 3.02 8.30 -9.12
N GLN A 26 3.48 7.53 -8.12
CA GLN A 26 4.76 7.79 -7.48
C GLN A 26 5.92 7.60 -8.47
N LEU A 27 6.85 8.54 -8.47
CA LEU A 27 8.00 8.53 -9.39
C LEU A 27 9.04 7.49 -9.02
N TYR A 28 9.06 7.04 -7.76
CA TYR A 28 10.03 6.06 -7.31
C TYR A 28 9.76 4.69 -7.96
N PRO A 29 10.75 4.08 -8.65
CA PRO A 29 10.51 2.87 -9.45
C PRO A 29 10.43 1.58 -8.65
N HIS A 30 11.04 1.52 -7.45
CA HIS A 30 11.19 0.28 -6.68
C HIS A 30 10.14 0.20 -5.56
N ILE A 31 8.86 0.26 -5.94
CA ILE A 31 7.74 0.10 -5.01
C ILE A 31 7.12 -1.28 -5.21
N GLU A 32 6.90 -1.98 -4.09
CA GLU A 32 6.06 -3.18 -4.02
C GLU A 32 4.75 -2.78 -3.35
N HIS A 33 3.68 -2.63 -4.10
CA HIS A 33 2.37 -2.31 -3.53
C HIS A 33 1.63 -3.59 -3.20
N ILE A 34 1.32 -3.78 -1.93
CA ILE A 34 0.60 -4.95 -1.42
C ILE A 34 -0.76 -4.47 -0.93
N VAL A 35 -1.83 -5.06 -1.45
CA VAL A 35 -3.19 -4.73 -1.05
C VAL A 35 -3.81 -5.93 -0.35
N VAL A 36 -4.26 -5.72 0.89
CA VAL A 36 -4.93 -6.74 1.69
C VAL A 36 -6.37 -6.29 1.91
N ASP A 37 -7.31 -7.04 1.36
CA ASP A 37 -8.73 -6.76 1.44
C ASP A 37 -9.42 -7.74 2.39
N GLY A 38 -10.29 -7.25 3.26
CA GLY A 38 -10.98 -8.03 4.27
C GLY A 38 -12.27 -8.67 3.78
N ALA A 39 -12.30 -9.17 2.55
CA ALA A 39 -13.49 -9.75 1.90
C ALA A 39 -14.61 -8.72 1.71
N SER A 40 -14.26 -7.59 1.08
CA SER A 40 -15.22 -6.51 0.79
C SER A 40 -16.36 -6.97 -0.10
N SER A 41 -17.54 -6.40 0.11
CA SER A 41 -18.76 -6.70 -0.64
C SER A 41 -19.29 -5.51 -1.45
N ASP A 42 -18.61 -4.36 -1.44
CA ASP A 42 -19.08 -3.10 -2.02
C ASP A 42 -18.48 -2.74 -3.38
N GLY A 43 -17.75 -3.66 -4.01
CA GLY A 43 -17.06 -3.39 -5.28
C GLY A 43 -15.58 -3.03 -5.13
N SER A 44 -15.03 -2.98 -3.91
CA SER A 44 -13.61 -2.70 -3.67
C SER A 44 -12.70 -3.64 -4.45
N VAL A 45 -13.02 -4.94 -4.49
CA VAL A 45 -12.23 -5.95 -5.20
C VAL A 45 -12.14 -5.64 -6.70
N GLU A 46 -13.25 -5.24 -7.32
CA GLU A 46 -13.25 -4.87 -8.74
C GLU A 46 -12.43 -3.61 -9.01
N ILE A 47 -12.44 -2.65 -8.09
CA ILE A 47 -11.60 -1.45 -8.19
C ILE A 47 -10.12 -1.83 -8.18
N ILE A 48 -9.71 -2.74 -7.30
CA ILE A 48 -8.32 -3.22 -7.24
C ILE A 48 -7.94 -3.89 -8.55
N ARG A 49 -8.80 -4.74 -9.11
CA ARG A 49 -8.54 -5.43 -10.37
C ARG A 49 -8.40 -4.49 -11.55
N THR A 50 -9.21 -3.42 -11.59
CA THR A 50 -9.27 -2.52 -12.74
C THR A 50 -8.36 -1.31 -12.60
N LYS A 51 -8.07 -0.85 -11.39
CA LYS A 51 -7.30 0.37 -11.11
C LYS A 51 -5.94 0.10 -10.46
N GLY A 52 -5.65 -1.13 -10.09
CA GLY A 52 -4.42 -1.50 -9.38
C GLY A 52 -3.29 -1.92 -10.30
N GLN A 53 -2.97 -1.14 -11.33
CA GLN A 53 -1.94 -1.49 -12.32
C GLN A 53 -0.56 -1.69 -11.71
N ARG A 54 -0.27 -1.03 -10.60
CA ARG A 54 1.02 -1.14 -9.91
C ARG A 54 0.99 -2.10 -8.72
N VAL A 55 -0.15 -2.71 -8.42
CA VAL A 55 -0.27 -3.66 -7.32
C VAL A 55 0.51 -4.94 -7.66
N ALA A 56 1.49 -5.26 -6.82
CA ALA A 56 2.33 -6.44 -7.00
C ALA A 56 1.70 -7.69 -6.36
N THR A 57 1.01 -7.54 -5.24
CA THR A 57 0.39 -8.64 -4.50
C THR A 57 -0.96 -8.20 -3.99
N PHE A 58 -1.98 -9.02 -4.22
CA PHE A 58 -3.34 -8.76 -3.79
C PHE A 58 -3.91 -10.00 -3.10
N VAL A 59 -4.42 -9.81 -1.89
CA VAL A 59 -5.11 -10.85 -1.12
C VAL A 59 -6.47 -10.32 -0.70
N SER A 60 -7.53 -11.09 -0.91
CA SER A 60 -8.87 -10.78 -0.43
C SER A 60 -9.42 -11.99 0.32
N GLU A 61 -9.54 -11.86 1.63
CA GLU A 61 -10.08 -12.89 2.51
C GLU A 61 -10.57 -12.27 3.80
N PRO A 62 -11.50 -12.92 4.52
CA PRO A 62 -11.94 -12.40 5.82
C PRO A 62 -10.76 -12.23 6.79
N ASP A 63 -10.76 -11.14 7.55
CA ASP A 63 -9.77 -10.90 8.59
C ASP A 63 -10.46 -10.57 9.91
N GLN A 64 -9.67 -10.48 10.99
CA GLN A 64 -10.17 -10.20 12.34
C GLN A 64 -9.96 -8.73 12.71
N GLY A 65 -9.91 -7.84 11.73
CA GLY A 65 -9.74 -6.42 11.92
C GLY A 65 -8.46 -5.89 11.26
N ILE A 66 -8.24 -4.59 11.41
CA ILE A 66 -7.15 -3.89 10.72
C ILE A 66 -5.76 -4.45 11.06
N TYR A 67 -5.55 -4.85 12.32
CA TYR A 67 -4.23 -5.37 12.73
C TYR A 67 -3.93 -6.73 12.11
N ASP A 68 -4.95 -7.57 11.96
CA ASP A 68 -4.80 -8.85 11.27
C ASP A 68 -4.44 -8.64 9.80
N ALA A 69 -5.13 -7.70 9.13
CA ALA A 69 -4.84 -7.35 7.75
C ALA A 69 -3.42 -6.77 7.60
N MET A 70 -2.99 -5.90 8.51
CA MET A 70 -1.63 -5.35 8.51
C MET A 70 -0.58 -6.45 8.67
N ASN A 71 -0.81 -7.42 9.54
CA ASN A 71 0.09 -8.56 9.73
C ASN A 71 0.20 -9.41 8.47
N LYS A 72 -0.91 -9.64 7.78
CA LYS A 72 -0.89 -10.35 6.49
C LYS A 72 -0.02 -9.62 5.47
N GLY A 73 -0.16 -8.30 5.38
CA GLY A 73 0.66 -7.48 4.50
C GLY A 73 2.14 -7.56 4.86
N LEU A 74 2.48 -7.49 6.14
CA LEU A 74 3.86 -7.60 6.60
C LEU A 74 4.49 -8.95 6.22
N GLN A 75 3.73 -10.03 6.31
CA GLN A 75 4.22 -11.36 5.92
C GLN A 75 4.48 -11.47 4.42
N LEU A 76 3.78 -10.70 3.60
CA LEU A 76 3.92 -10.69 2.16
C LEU A 76 5.00 -9.71 1.68
N ALA A 77 5.38 -8.74 2.50
CA ALA A 77 6.34 -7.70 2.12
C ALA A 77 7.74 -8.26 1.95
N THR A 78 8.40 -7.88 0.86
CA THR A 78 9.78 -8.29 0.55
C THR A 78 10.72 -7.10 0.42
N GLY A 79 10.23 -5.87 0.63
CA GLY A 79 11.04 -4.67 0.54
C GLY A 79 11.99 -4.47 1.70
N ASP A 80 12.95 -3.58 1.51
CA ASP A 80 13.91 -3.19 2.55
C ASP A 80 13.26 -2.30 3.61
N VAL A 81 12.23 -1.58 3.22
CA VAL A 81 11.43 -0.69 4.08
C VAL A 81 9.97 -1.00 3.84
N VAL A 82 9.17 -0.98 4.91
CA VAL A 82 7.72 -1.20 4.84
C VAL A 82 7.00 0.04 5.34
N GLY A 83 6.03 0.52 4.57
CA GLY A 83 5.14 1.59 4.96
C GLY A 83 3.68 1.18 4.80
N PHE A 84 2.80 1.86 5.52
CA PHE A 84 1.35 1.64 5.42
C PHE A 84 0.67 2.86 4.84
N LEU A 85 -0.25 2.62 3.90
CA LEU A 85 -1.13 3.64 3.34
C LEU A 85 -2.54 3.08 3.38
N ASN A 86 -3.39 3.62 4.23
CA ASN A 86 -4.76 3.14 4.37
C ASN A 86 -5.59 3.42 3.12
N SER A 87 -6.68 2.68 2.95
CA SER A 87 -7.53 2.75 1.75
C SER A 87 -8.29 4.06 1.58
N ASP A 88 -8.27 4.94 2.56
CA ASP A 88 -8.83 6.30 2.49
C ASP A 88 -7.75 7.39 2.45
N ASP A 89 -6.48 7.01 2.40
CA ASP A 89 -5.36 7.93 2.33
C ASP A 89 -4.77 7.99 0.93
N VAL A 90 -4.11 9.11 0.63
CA VAL A 90 -3.37 9.29 -0.61
C VAL A 90 -2.02 9.92 -0.30
N PHE A 91 -1.01 9.65 -1.12
CA PHE A 91 0.23 10.41 -1.05
C PHE A 91 -0.02 11.84 -1.54
N ALA A 92 0.51 12.82 -0.80
CA ALA A 92 0.30 14.23 -1.10
C ALA A 92 0.92 14.65 -2.45
N HIS A 93 2.03 14.01 -2.84
CA HIS A 93 2.79 14.34 -4.04
C HIS A 93 3.33 13.07 -4.68
N ASP A 94 3.76 13.15 -5.94
CA ASP A 94 4.32 12.01 -6.67
C ASP A 94 5.77 11.68 -6.29
N ASP A 95 6.41 12.49 -5.47
CA ASP A 95 7.79 12.30 -5.00
C ASP A 95 7.89 11.88 -3.52
N VAL A 96 6.77 11.57 -2.86
CA VAL A 96 6.77 11.22 -1.44
C VAL A 96 7.62 9.98 -1.18
N VAL A 97 7.45 8.93 -1.98
CA VAL A 97 8.20 7.68 -1.80
C VAL A 97 9.68 7.88 -2.12
N SER A 98 9.99 8.69 -3.12
CA SER A 98 11.40 9.04 -3.42
C SER A 98 12.06 9.75 -2.24
N THR A 99 11.34 10.67 -1.60
CA THR A 99 11.83 11.39 -0.42
C THR A 99 12.04 10.43 0.76
N ILE A 100 11.11 9.50 0.99
CA ILE A 100 11.26 8.47 2.02
C ILE A 100 12.49 7.61 1.74
N ALA A 101 12.70 7.19 0.50
CA ALA A 101 13.86 6.39 0.13
C ALA A 101 15.18 7.11 0.42
N GLN A 102 15.27 8.41 0.09
CA GLN A 102 16.45 9.21 0.40
C GLN A 102 16.69 9.32 1.90
N THR A 103 15.61 9.55 2.68
CA THR A 103 15.68 9.65 4.14
C THR A 103 16.18 8.34 4.75
N MET A 104 15.70 7.20 4.27
CA MET A 104 16.07 5.89 4.80
C MET A 104 17.49 5.47 4.42
N LEU A 105 18.16 6.16 3.51
CA LEU A 105 19.58 5.96 3.23
C LEU A 105 20.49 6.59 4.29
N GLU A 106 19.94 7.46 5.16
CA GLU A 106 20.69 8.03 6.28
C GLU A 106 20.96 6.95 7.34
N PRO A 107 22.23 6.73 7.76
CA PRO A 107 22.54 5.61 8.66
C PRO A 107 21.90 5.68 10.03
N SER A 108 21.41 6.85 10.44
CA SER A 108 20.79 7.05 11.76
C SER A 108 19.29 6.82 11.76
N ILE A 109 18.66 6.49 10.62
CA ILE A 109 17.20 6.35 10.50
C ILE A 109 16.85 4.92 10.14
N ASP A 110 16.07 4.26 11.01
CA ASP A 110 15.62 2.88 10.82
C ASP A 110 14.19 2.80 10.30
N ALA A 111 13.37 3.83 10.56
CA ALA A 111 11.97 3.83 10.13
C ALA A 111 11.49 5.26 9.82
N CYS A 112 10.57 5.38 8.86
CA CYS A 112 9.96 6.64 8.47
C CYS A 112 8.45 6.43 8.24
N TYR A 113 7.62 7.33 8.76
CA TYR A 113 6.18 7.27 8.62
C TYR A 113 5.63 8.50 7.91
#